data_68ebc8e60723b1bab4d218c47616b40b
#
_entry.id   68ebc8e60723b1bab4d218c47616b40b
#
_cell.length_a   1.000
_cell.length_b   1.000
_cell.length_c   1.000
_cell.angle_alpha   90.00
_cell.angle_beta   90.00
_cell.angle_gamma   90.00
#
_symmetry.space_group_name_H-M   'P 1'
#
loop_
_entity.id
_entity.type
_entity.pdbx_description
1 polymer ?
#
loop_
_entity_poly.entity_id
_entity_poly.type
_entity_poly.pdbx_seq_one_letter_code
_entity_poly.pdbx_strand_id
1 'polypeptide(L)'
;GQSINDLPSLHLFNLVIHSINAFLVFILAKNLKVDTSLALIVAIIWALHPLNSQAVVYLAQRYTLVCAFFSLLSINLFLQLLNKESFNYADITRLILLVVFCILAMLSKQTAVYLPVALIIVYLFNRYDVKKVSVSLMILIACVLGFLYFKDLLHVVDKLSRETLSYDRLTYFSTQLKIILIYLSKIVLPVELSLEKTVTIVSFNTPQFYQYLIINLILFLAFIFYGYFKNDKRIYVLIFLLLGSLSVESSFIPIDDLYFEHRMYLPS
;
A
#
# COMPACT_ATOMS: atom_id res chain seq x y z
N GLY A 1 -22.75 -10.11 22.25
CA GLY A 1 -23.33 -9.46 21.06
C GLY A 1 -23.36 -7.97 21.28
N GLN A 2 -22.87 -7.19 20.30
CA GLN A 2 -22.98 -5.73 20.34
C GLN A 2 -24.46 -5.36 20.19
N SER A 3 -24.96 -4.47 21.03
CA SER A 3 -26.35 -4.01 20.95
C SER A 3 -26.51 -3.00 19.78
N ILE A 4 -27.72 -2.92 19.22
CA ILE A 4 -28.06 -1.95 18.17
C ILE A 4 -27.79 -0.50 18.64
N ASN A 5 -27.81 -0.26 19.95
CA ASN A 5 -27.54 1.03 20.58
C ASN A 5 -26.06 1.46 20.48
N ASP A 6 -25.14 0.54 20.19
CA ASP A 6 -23.70 0.82 20.08
C ASP A 6 -23.29 1.28 18.67
N LEU A 7 -24.15 1.11 17.66
CA LEU A 7 -23.85 1.44 16.26
C LEU A 7 -23.38 2.89 16.04
N PRO A 8 -24.05 3.93 16.60
CA PRO A 8 -23.59 5.31 16.41
C PRO A 8 -22.20 5.58 16.97
N SER A 9 -21.86 4.99 18.12
CA SER A 9 -20.54 5.17 18.74
C SER A 9 -19.43 4.52 17.92
N LEU A 10 -19.71 3.38 17.27
CA LEU A 10 -18.77 2.68 16.41
C LEU A 10 -18.51 3.44 15.12
N HIS A 11 -19.55 4.03 14.51
CA HIS A 11 -19.38 4.92 13.34
C HIS A 11 -18.61 6.19 13.71
N LEU A 12 -18.90 6.78 14.88
CA LEU A 12 -18.14 7.94 15.37
C LEU A 12 -16.65 7.60 15.54
N PHE A 13 -16.33 6.43 16.09
CA PHE A 13 -14.95 5.96 16.21
C PHE A 13 -14.26 5.90 14.85
N ASN A 14 -14.90 5.29 13.84
CA ASN A 14 -14.35 5.21 12.50
C ASN A 14 -14.10 6.61 11.90
N LEU A 15 -15.05 7.52 12.08
CA LEU A 15 -14.94 8.90 11.57
C LEU A 15 -13.81 9.66 12.26
N VAL A 16 -13.65 9.51 13.58
CA VAL A 16 -12.56 10.15 14.35
C VAL A 16 -11.21 9.62 13.88
N ILE A 17 -11.03 8.29 13.78
CA ILE A 17 -9.77 7.69 13.29
C ILE A 17 -9.49 8.13 11.85
N HIS A 18 -10.49 8.19 10.97
CA HIS A 18 -10.32 8.68 9.62
C HIS A 18 -9.86 10.14 9.58
N SER A 19 -10.43 10.99 10.40
CA SER A 19 -10.03 12.40 10.51
C SER A 19 -8.58 12.55 11.00
N ILE A 20 -8.17 11.72 11.97
CA ILE A 20 -6.78 11.66 12.44
C ILE A 20 -5.86 11.16 11.32
N ASN A 21 -6.26 10.14 10.56
CA ASN A 21 -5.50 9.65 9.42
C ASN A 21 -5.31 10.73 8.35
N ALA A 22 -6.35 11.52 8.05
CA ALA A 22 -6.22 12.65 7.14
C ALA A 22 -5.21 13.69 7.62
N PHE A 23 -5.19 13.97 8.93
CA PHE A 23 -4.17 14.84 9.53
C PHE A 23 -2.77 14.21 9.43
N LEU A 24 -2.64 12.90 9.60
CA LEU A 24 -1.35 12.21 9.41
C LEU A 24 -0.88 12.21 7.96
N VAL A 25 -1.79 12.18 6.98
CA VAL A 25 -1.48 12.36 5.55
C VAL A 25 -0.95 13.79 5.30
N PHE A 26 -1.55 14.82 5.93
CA PHE A 26 -1.00 16.18 5.89
C PHE A 26 0.43 16.22 6.43
N ILE A 27 0.69 15.60 7.61
CA ILE A 27 2.04 15.54 8.21
C ILE A 27 2.99 14.77 7.27
N LEU A 28 2.55 13.68 6.64
CA LEU A 28 3.33 12.93 5.69
C LEU A 28 3.78 13.80 4.51
N ALA A 29 2.87 14.55 3.92
CA ALA A 29 3.17 15.50 2.85
C ALA A 29 4.20 16.55 3.31
N LYS A 30 4.07 17.08 4.54
CA LYS A 30 5.04 18.01 5.12
C LYS A 30 6.42 17.38 5.33
N ASN A 31 6.48 16.14 5.82
CA ASN A 31 7.74 15.40 5.99
C ASN A 31 8.42 15.10 4.64
N LEU A 32 7.63 14.98 3.56
CA LEU A 32 8.11 14.91 2.18
C LEU A 32 8.44 16.28 1.57
N LYS A 33 8.47 17.34 2.37
CA LYS A 33 8.80 18.72 1.97
C LYS A 33 7.86 19.30 0.89
N VAL A 34 6.59 18.90 0.92
CA VAL A 34 5.53 19.51 0.12
C VAL A 34 5.14 20.84 0.76
N ASP A 35 4.81 21.86 -0.07
CA ASP A 35 4.30 23.14 0.42
C ASP A 35 3.06 22.96 1.29
N THR A 36 2.88 23.85 2.27
CA THR A 36 1.81 23.71 3.27
C THR A 36 0.41 23.77 2.65
N SER A 37 0.20 24.66 1.71
CA SER A 37 -1.10 24.80 1.02
C SER A 37 -1.40 23.54 0.20
N LEU A 38 -0.42 23.04 -0.55
CA LEU A 38 -0.57 21.81 -1.33
C LEU A 38 -0.74 20.58 -0.43
N ALA A 39 0.00 20.49 0.68
CA ALA A 39 -0.15 19.40 1.64
C ALA A 39 -1.55 19.36 2.25
N LEU A 40 -2.13 20.52 2.54
CA LEU A 40 -3.51 20.62 3.03
C LEU A 40 -4.51 20.16 1.97
N ILE A 41 -4.35 20.61 0.72
CA ILE A 41 -5.20 20.20 -0.41
C ILE A 41 -5.15 18.66 -0.58
N VAL A 42 -3.95 18.08 -0.58
CA VAL A 42 -3.78 16.61 -0.70
C VAL A 42 -4.51 15.89 0.44
N ALA A 43 -4.34 16.35 1.68
CA ALA A 43 -5.00 15.74 2.83
C ALA A 43 -6.55 15.84 2.74
N ILE A 44 -7.08 16.96 2.28
CA ILE A 44 -8.53 17.15 2.08
C ILE A 44 -9.03 16.25 0.96
N ILE A 45 -8.34 16.20 -0.19
CA ILE A 45 -8.71 15.32 -1.30
C ILE A 45 -8.71 13.86 -0.82
N TRP A 46 -7.68 13.43 -0.10
CA TRP A 46 -7.61 12.08 0.45
C TRP A 46 -8.75 11.81 1.44
N ALA A 47 -9.03 12.74 2.36
CA ALA A 47 -10.10 12.58 3.34
C ALA A 47 -11.50 12.47 2.71
N LEU A 48 -11.75 13.23 1.64
CA LEU A 48 -13.04 13.25 0.95
C LEU A 48 -13.11 12.26 -0.21
N HIS A 49 -12.04 11.48 -0.45
CA HIS A 49 -12.00 10.58 -1.59
C HIS A 49 -13.02 9.45 -1.46
N PRO A 50 -13.91 9.24 -2.45
CA PRO A 50 -14.97 8.24 -2.35
C PRO A 50 -14.49 6.81 -2.13
N LEU A 51 -13.28 6.44 -2.54
CA LEU A 51 -12.68 5.13 -2.25
C LEU A 51 -12.55 4.83 -0.75
N ASN A 52 -12.45 5.87 0.08
CA ASN A 52 -12.34 5.71 1.54
C ASN A 52 -13.68 5.42 2.21
N SER A 53 -14.80 5.62 1.52
CA SER A 53 -16.15 5.46 2.08
C SER A 53 -16.40 4.05 2.61
N GLN A 54 -15.97 3.02 1.88
CA GLN A 54 -16.15 1.64 2.34
C GLN A 54 -15.42 1.37 3.67
N ALA A 55 -14.18 1.84 3.82
CA ALA A 55 -13.42 1.64 5.05
C ALA A 55 -14.01 2.41 6.24
N VAL A 56 -14.59 3.59 6.00
CA VAL A 56 -15.14 4.45 7.05
C VAL A 56 -16.54 4.02 7.47
N VAL A 57 -17.40 3.72 6.50
CA VAL A 57 -18.83 3.41 6.75
C VAL A 57 -19.01 1.96 7.20
N TYR A 58 -18.25 1.01 6.66
CA TYR A 58 -18.41 -0.40 7.02
C TYR A 58 -17.73 -0.70 8.35
N LEU A 59 -18.52 -0.99 9.38
CA LEU A 59 -18.05 -1.16 10.76
C LEU A 59 -16.97 -2.23 10.93
N ALA A 60 -17.05 -3.32 10.16
CA ALA A 60 -16.06 -4.37 10.20
C ALA A 60 -14.67 -3.89 9.74
N GLN A 61 -14.58 -2.79 8.99
CA GLN A 61 -13.31 -2.28 8.46
C GLN A 61 -12.53 -1.36 9.41
N ARG A 62 -12.94 -1.25 10.69
CA ARG A 62 -12.19 -0.46 11.69
C ARG A 62 -10.73 -0.90 11.82
N TYR A 63 -10.43 -2.18 11.63
CA TYR A 63 -9.05 -2.68 11.65
C TYR A 63 -8.21 -2.12 10.49
N THR A 64 -8.82 -1.83 9.33
CA THR A 64 -8.15 -1.16 8.22
C THR A 64 -7.80 0.28 8.58
N LEU A 65 -8.72 1.01 9.23
CA LEU A 65 -8.49 2.39 9.70
C LEU A 65 -7.38 2.46 10.74
N VAL A 66 -7.40 1.55 11.73
CA VAL A 66 -6.40 1.48 12.81
C VAL A 66 -5.04 1.04 12.26
N CYS A 67 -5.00 0.09 11.33
CA CYS A 67 -3.79 -0.31 10.62
C CYS A 67 -3.16 0.87 9.88
N ALA A 68 -3.97 1.64 9.13
CA ALA A 68 -3.49 2.85 8.45
C ALA A 68 -3.00 3.91 9.43
N PHE A 69 -3.67 4.11 10.56
CA PHE A 69 -3.25 5.03 11.61
C PHE A 69 -1.85 4.70 12.12
N PHE A 70 -1.59 3.47 12.53
CA PHE A 70 -0.27 3.07 13.02
C PHE A 70 0.78 3.04 11.90
N SER A 71 0.41 2.68 10.69
CA SER A 71 1.30 2.74 9.53
C SER A 71 1.74 4.18 9.22
N LEU A 72 0.80 5.13 9.18
CA LEU A 72 1.09 6.54 8.95
C LEU A 72 1.93 7.14 10.08
N LEU A 73 1.68 6.77 11.34
CA LEU A 73 2.53 7.19 12.47
C LEU A 73 3.96 6.68 12.29
N SER A 74 4.13 5.40 11.95
CA SER A 74 5.45 4.80 11.73
C SER A 74 6.21 5.50 10.61
N ILE A 75 5.57 5.70 9.46
CA ILE A 75 6.17 6.35 8.29
C ILE A 75 6.56 7.80 8.62
N ASN A 76 5.68 8.54 9.31
CA ASN A 76 5.95 9.92 9.71
C ASN A 76 7.12 10.02 10.67
N LEU A 77 7.19 9.19 11.71
CA LEU A 77 8.32 9.15 12.65
C LEU A 77 9.62 8.79 11.92
N PHE A 78 9.57 7.82 11.02
CA PHE A 78 10.74 7.41 10.26
C PHE A 78 11.28 8.54 9.38
N LEU A 79 10.41 9.24 8.63
CA LEU A 79 10.81 10.39 7.81
C LEU A 79 11.34 11.54 8.64
N GLN A 80 10.78 11.80 9.83
CA GLN A 80 11.31 12.80 10.75
C GLN A 80 12.72 12.44 11.24
N LEU A 81 12.99 11.18 11.55
CA LEU A 81 14.32 10.69 11.92
C LEU A 81 15.32 10.82 10.76
N LEU A 82 14.89 10.49 9.53
CA LEU A 82 15.74 10.61 8.34
C LEU A 82 16.08 12.07 7.97
N ASN A 83 15.18 12.99 8.24
CA ASN A 83 15.37 14.41 7.91
C ASN A 83 16.25 15.16 8.94
N LYS A 84 16.69 14.51 10.01
CA LYS A 84 17.57 15.10 11.01
C LYS A 84 19.05 15.01 10.62
N GLU A 85 19.80 16.05 11.01
CA GLU A 85 21.25 16.10 10.80
C GLU A 85 22.02 15.44 11.95
N SER A 86 21.49 15.49 13.18
CA SER A 86 22.13 14.92 14.38
C SER A 86 21.16 14.08 15.18
N PHE A 87 21.65 12.96 15.71
CA PHE A 87 20.90 12.03 16.54
C PHE A 87 21.04 12.43 18.03
N ASN A 88 19.94 12.48 18.77
CA ASN A 88 19.91 12.79 20.19
C ASN A 88 19.08 11.76 20.99
N TYR A 89 19.09 11.88 22.34
CA TYR A 89 18.36 10.94 23.21
C TYR A 89 16.85 10.85 22.91
N ALA A 90 16.21 11.96 22.52
CA ALA A 90 14.80 11.94 22.14
C ALA A 90 14.54 11.12 20.87
N ASP A 91 15.53 10.87 20.04
CA ASP A 91 15.41 10.06 18.84
C ASP A 91 15.41 8.57 19.15
N ILE A 92 15.98 8.16 20.27
CA ILE A 92 15.84 6.79 20.79
C ILE A 92 14.37 6.52 21.11
N THR A 93 13.70 7.43 21.80
CA THR A 93 12.26 7.32 22.09
C THR A 93 11.43 7.23 20.79
N ARG A 94 11.75 8.07 19.78
CA ARG A 94 11.07 8.00 18.46
C ARG A 94 11.31 6.67 17.76
N LEU A 95 12.52 6.13 17.84
CA LEU A 95 12.84 4.82 17.26
C LEU A 95 12.06 3.69 17.93
N ILE A 96 11.97 3.72 19.28
CA ILE A 96 11.15 2.76 20.04
C ILE A 96 9.69 2.88 19.63
N LEU A 97 9.13 4.10 19.58
CA LEU A 97 7.75 4.32 19.15
C LEU A 97 7.50 3.86 17.72
N LEU A 98 8.45 4.08 16.82
CA LEU A 98 8.36 3.58 15.43
C LEU A 98 8.22 2.06 15.41
N VAL A 99 9.06 1.32 16.15
CA VAL A 99 8.98 -0.15 16.23
C VAL A 99 7.64 -0.57 16.84
N VAL A 100 7.22 0.06 17.93
CA VAL A 100 5.91 -0.21 18.57
C VAL A 100 4.77 0.01 17.58
N PHE A 101 4.75 1.10 16.85
CA PHE A 101 3.68 1.37 15.88
C PHE A 101 3.72 0.42 14.68
N CYS A 102 4.89 -0.01 14.22
CA CYS A 102 4.99 -1.07 13.22
C CYS A 102 4.34 -2.37 13.72
N ILE A 103 4.63 -2.77 14.96
CA ILE A 103 4.03 -3.97 15.57
C ILE A 103 2.51 -3.80 15.71
N LEU A 104 2.03 -2.65 16.19
CA LEU A 104 0.60 -2.38 16.33
C LEU A 104 -0.14 -2.36 14.98
N ALA A 105 0.50 -1.85 13.93
CA ALA A 105 -0.02 -1.93 12.58
C ALA A 105 -0.19 -3.39 12.12
N MET A 106 0.84 -4.23 12.31
CA MET A 106 0.81 -5.66 11.97
C MET A 106 -0.24 -6.43 12.79
N LEU A 107 -0.39 -6.12 14.08
CA LEU A 107 -1.41 -6.72 14.95
C LEU A 107 -2.83 -6.27 14.55
N SER A 108 -2.98 -5.09 13.94
CA SER A 108 -4.26 -4.58 13.47
C SER A 108 -4.71 -5.24 12.18
N LYS A 109 -3.79 -5.44 11.22
CA LYS A 109 -4.07 -6.12 9.95
C LYS A 109 -2.80 -6.72 9.37
N GLN A 110 -2.88 -7.95 8.90
CA GLN A 110 -1.74 -8.69 8.32
C GLN A 110 -1.09 -7.95 7.14
N THR A 111 -1.85 -7.14 6.41
CA THR A 111 -1.33 -6.34 5.30
C THR A 111 -0.17 -5.42 5.68
N ALA A 112 -0.07 -4.99 6.95
CA ALA A 112 1.02 -4.13 7.42
C ALA A 112 2.41 -4.81 7.43
N VAL A 113 2.52 -6.11 7.15
CA VAL A 113 3.82 -6.81 7.02
C VAL A 113 4.73 -6.16 5.97
N TYR A 114 4.18 -5.45 4.97
CA TYR A 114 4.99 -4.69 4.01
C TYR A 114 5.78 -3.52 4.66
N LEU A 115 5.33 -2.99 5.79
CA LEU A 115 5.80 -1.73 6.35
C LEU A 115 7.30 -1.71 6.65
N PRO A 116 7.92 -2.71 7.33
CA PRO A 116 9.37 -2.73 7.54
C PRO A 116 10.16 -2.69 6.23
N VAL A 117 9.70 -3.43 5.21
CA VAL A 117 10.36 -3.47 3.89
C VAL A 117 10.24 -2.10 3.21
N ALA A 118 9.07 -1.48 3.26
CA ALA A 118 8.86 -0.13 2.73
C ALA A 118 9.77 0.90 3.41
N LEU A 119 9.93 0.84 4.74
CA LEU A 119 10.82 1.74 5.47
C LEU A 119 12.30 1.55 5.09
N ILE A 120 12.75 0.31 4.88
CA ILE A 120 14.11 0.02 4.38
C ILE A 120 14.30 0.63 2.99
N ILE A 121 13.34 0.48 2.08
CA ILE A 121 13.41 1.05 0.74
C ILE A 121 13.47 2.58 0.79
N VAL A 122 12.63 3.21 1.61
CA VAL A 122 12.66 4.67 1.84
C VAL A 122 14.01 5.12 2.37
N TYR A 123 14.63 4.37 3.31
CA TYR A 123 15.97 4.64 3.82
C TYR A 123 17.02 4.59 2.69
N LEU A 124 16.99 3.56 1.87
CA LEU A 124 17.94 3.39 0.76
C LEU A 124 17.85 4.57 -0.23
N PHE A 125 16.63 4.97 -0.61
CA PHE A 125 16.44 6.13 -1.49
C PHE A 125 16.89 7.46 -0.85
N ASN A 126 16.76 7.60 0.46
CA ASN A 126 17.21 8.81 1.16
C ASN A 126 18.74 8.87 1.29
N ARG A 127 19.39 7.71 1.53
CA ARG A 127 20.84 7.63 1.80
C ARG A 127 21.68 7.62 0.52
N TYR A 128 21.20 6.96 -0.53
CA TYR A 128 21.97 6.76 -1.77
C TYR A 128 21.47 7.65 -2.91
N ASP A 129 22.30 7.75 -3.96
CA ASP A 129 21.90 8.41 -5.20
C ASP A 129 20.70 7.70 -5.83
N VAL A 130 19.65 8.47 -6.14
CA VAL A 130 18.41 7.98 -6.76
C VAL A 130 18.69 7.14 -8.01
N LYS A 131 19.64 7.57 -8.84
CA LYS A 131 19.99 6.86 -10.09
C LYS A 131 20.54 5.47 -9.81
N LYS A 132 21.46 5.34 -8.83
CA LYS A 132 22.04 4.04 -8.44
C LYS A 132 21.00 3.11 -7.85
N VAL A 133 20.12 3.63 -6.99
CA VAL A 133 19.04 2.83 -6.38
C VAL A 133 18.04 2.39 -7.42
N SER A 134 17.67 3.25 -8.38
CA SER A 134 16.76 2.90 -9.47
C SER A 134 17.30 1.78 -10.35
N VAL A 135 18.58 1.86 -10.73
CA VAL A 135 19.24 0.79 -11.52
C VAL A 135 19.27 -0.52 -10.72
N SER A 136 19.63 -0.47 -9.43
CA SER A 136 19.64 -1.66 -8.58
C SER A 136 18.26 -2.30 -8.45
N LEU A 137 17.20 -1.50 -8.34
CA LEU A 137 15.81 -1.97 -8.33
C LEU A 137 15.40 -2.60 -9.66
N MET A 138 15.77 -1.99 -10.78
CA MET A 138 15.48 -2.57 -12.10
C MET A 138 16.15 -3.94 -12.26
N ILE A 139 17.41 -4.08 -11.82
CA ILE A 139 18.11 -5.38 -11.81
C ILE A 139 17.41 -6.37 -10.88
N LEU A 140 17.02 -5.95 -9.68
CA LEU A 140 16.30 -6.81 -8.72
C LEU A 140 14.98 -7.29 -9.32
N ILE A 141 14.22 -6.42 -9.97
CA ILE A 141 12.95 -6.78 -10.64
C ILE A 141 13.22 -7.81 -11.75
N ALA A 142 14.24 -7.59 -12.59
CA ALA A 142 14.62 -8.53 -13.62
C ALA A 142 15.00 -9.91 -13.04
N CYS A 143 15.74 -9.92 -11.91
CA CYS A 143 16.09 -11.16 -11.19
C CYS A 143 14.84 -11.86 -10.62
N VAL A 144 13.91 -11.10 -10.03
CA VAL A 144 12.65 -11.65 -9.49
C VAL A 144 11.78 -12.22 -10.60
N LEU A 145 11.63 -11.52 -11.73
CA LEU A 145 10.90 -12.02 -12.89
C LEU A 145 11.56 -13.29 -13.47
N GLY A 146 12.89 -13.32 -13.53
CA GLY A 146 13.64 -14.53 -13.91
C GLY A 146 13.43 -15.69 -12.93
N PHE A 147 13.42 -15.41 -11.63
CA PHE A 147 13.18 -16.40 -10.58
C PHE A 147 11.75 -16.95 -10.59
N LEU A 148 10.75 -16.11 -10.87
CA LEU A 148 9.35 -16.52 -11.03
C LEU A 148 9.13 -17.48 -12.22
N TYR A 149 10.07 -17.50 -13.16
CA TYR A 149 10.06 -18.46 -14.28
C TYR A 149 10.39 -19.89 -13.81
N PHE A 150 11.04 -20.07 -12.66
CA PHE A 150 11.33 -21.39 -12.07
C PHE A 150 10.11 -21.92 -11.31
N LYS A 151 9.26 -22.71 -12.02
CA LYS A 151 7.98 -23.23 -11.53
C LYS A 151 8.06 -24.07 -10.25
N ASP A 152 9.17 -24.76 -10.00
CA ASP A 152 9.27 -25.74 -8.91
C ASP A 152 9.28 -25.10 -7.52
N LEU A 153 9.83 -23.89 -7.37
CA LEU A 153 9.83 -23.18 -6.11
C LEU A 153 8.43 -22.63 -5.73
N LEU A 154 7.65 -22.24 -6.73
CA LEU A 154 6.28 -21.78 -6.52
C LEU A 154 5.40 -22.89 -5.92
N HIS A 155 5.61 -24.16 -6.29
CA HIS A 155 4.87 -25.30 -5.73
C HIS A 155 5.11 -25.51 -4.24
N VAL A 156 6.35 -25.31 -3.75
CA VAL A 156 6.68 -25.44 -2.32
C VAL A 156 6.05 -24.31 -1.50
N VAL A 157 6.12 -23.08 -2.02
CA VAL A 157 5.50 -21.90 -1.38
C VAL A 157 3.97 -22.02 -1.40
N ASP A 158 3.41 -22.64 -2.43
CA ASP A 158 1.96 -22.83 -2.56
C ASP A 158 1.37 -23.67 -1.42
N LYS A 159 2.05 -24.74 -1.05
CA LYS A 159 1.58 -25.67 -0.01
C LYS A 159 1.58 -25.04 1.40
N LEU A 160 2.41 -24.01 1.62
CA LEU A 160 2.63 -23.42 2.95
C LEU A 160 1.84 -22.15 3.23
N SER A 161 1.38 -21.45 2.20
CA SER A 161 0.83 -20.08 2.35
C SER A 161 -0.52 -19.84 1.67
N ARG A 162 -1.23 -20.90 1.27
CA ARG A 162 -2.54 -20.78 0.60
C ARG A 162 -3.65 -20.57 1.65
N GLU A 163 -4.42 -19.49 1.54
CA GLU A 163 -5.61 -19.26 2.35
C GLU A 163 -6.86 -19.95 1.76
N THR A 164 -6.93 -20.05 0.42
CA THR A 164 -8.07 -20.66 -0.27
C THR A 164 -7.64 -21.66 -1.34
N LEU A 165 -8.48 -22.66 -1.56
CA LEU A 165 -8.36 -23.62 -2.66
C LEU A 165 -9.16 -23.23 -3.90
N SER A 166 -9.95 -22.15 -3.81
CA SER A 166 -10.86 -21.73 -4.89
C SER A 166 -10.10 -21.26 -6.14
N TYR A 167 -8.89 -20.75 -5.99
CA TYR A 167 -8.08 -20.24 -7.08
C TYR A 167 -6.67 -20.82 -7.05
N ASP A 168 -6.14 -21.15 -8.25
CA ASP A 168 -4.71 -21.38 -8.40
C ASP A 168 -3.94 -20.07 -8.28
N ARG A 169 -2.71 -20.09 -7.72
CA ARG A 169 -1.89 -18.89 -7.48
C ARG A 169 -1.63 -18.07 -8.73
N LEU A 170 -1.32 -18.74 -9.82
CA LEU A 170 -1.02 -18.07 -11.09
C LEU A 170 -2.28 -17.40 -11.66
N THR A 171 -3.42 -18.05 -11.53
CA THR A 171 -4.73 -17.49 -11.92
C THR A 171 -5.13 -16.33 -11.00
N TYR A 172 -4.89 -16.45 -9.68
CA TYR A 172 -5.10 -15.36 -8.74
C TYR A 172 -4.22 -14.16 -9.10
N PHE A 173 -2.91 -14.35 -9.23
CA PHE A 173 -1.98 -13.28 -9.61
C PHE A 173 -2.36 -12.62 -10.95
N SER A 174 -2.71 -13.43 -11.96
CA SER A 174 -3.14 -12.91 -13.25
C SER A 174 -4.38 -12.00 -13.13
N THR A 175 -5.31 -12.38 -12.26
CA THR A 175 -6.52 -11.58 -11.97
C THR A 175 -6.17 -10.33 -11.19
N GLN A 176 -5.23 -10.41 -10.24
CA GLN A 176 -4.77 -9.24 -9.47
C GLN A 176 -4.09 -8.18 -10.35
N LEU A 177 -3.39 -8.55 -11.42
CA LEU A 177 -2.86 -7.58 -12.40
C LEU A 177 -3.96 -6.72 -13.02
N LYS A 178 -5.12 -7.31 -13.33
CA LYS A 178 -6.30 -6.56 -13.80
C LYS A 178 -6.87 -5.68 -12.68
N ILE A 179 -6.98 -6.22 -11.45
CA ILE A 179 -7.55 -5.51 -10.30
C ILE A 179 -6.71 -4.29 -9.92
N ILE A 180 -5.38 -4.38 -9.99
CA ILE A 180 -4.49 -3.22 -9.75
C ILE A 180 -4.82 -2.09 -10.72
N LEU A 181 -5.05 -2.37 -12.00
CA LEU A 181 -5.44 -1.33 -12.97
C LEU A 181 -6.82 -0.74 -12.66
N ILE A 182 -7.77 -1.56 -12.18
CA ILE A 182 -9.07 -1.05 -11.70
C ILE A 182 -8.87 -0.13 -10.51
N TYR A 183 -8.04 -0.49 -9.54
CA TYR A 183 -7.73 0.34 -8.38
C TYR A 183 -7.09 1.68 -8.80
N LEU A 184 -6.08 1.65 -9.67
CA LEU A 184 -5.44 2.86 -10.17
C LEU A 184 -6.43 3.76 -10.93
N SER A 185 -7.34 3.18 -11.72
CA SER A 185 -8.37 3.97 -12.40
C SER A 185 -9.33 4.63 -11.42
N LYS A 186 -9.68 3.96 -10.31
CA LYS A 186 -10.59 4.49 -9.29
C LYS A 186 -9.96 5.57 -8.40
N ILE A 187 -8.64 5.63 -8.29
CA ILE A 187 -7.95 6.76 -7.66
C ILE A 187 -8.21 8.04 -8.47
N VAL A 188 -8.25 7.94 -9.80
CA VAL A 188 -8.44 9.11 -10.68
C VAL A 188 -9.92 9.38 -10.92
N LEU A 189 -10.71 8.34 -11.15
CA LEU A 189 -12.14 8.40 -11.45
C LEU A 189 -12.91 7.43 -10.55
N PRO A 190 -13.35 7.86 -9.36
CA PRO A 190 -14.05 7.02 -8.38
C PRO A 190 -15.52 6.80 -8.77
N VAL A 191 -15.76 6.20 -9.92
CA VAL A 191 -17.11 5.84 -10.43
C VAL A 191 -17.40 4.35 -10.19
N GLU A 192 -18.69 3.98 -10.16
CA GLU A 192 -19.12 2.57 -9.96
C GLU A 192 -18.51 1.92 -8.72
N LEU A 193 -18.49 2.64 -7.60
CA LEU A 193 -18.06 2.08 -6.33
C LEU A 193 -19.06 1.06 -5.84
N SER A 194 -18.56 -0.08 -5.34
CA SER A 194 -19.40 -1.18 -4.84
C SER A 194 -18.72 -1.86 -3.66
N LEU A 195 -19.52 -2.35 -2.70
CA LEU A 195 -19.01 -3.13 -1.57
C LEU A 195 -18.30 -4.40 -2.05
N GLU A 196 -18.88 -5.05 -3.03
CA GLU A 196 -18.40 -6.27 -3.66
C GLU A 196 -18.58 -6.16 -5.17
N LYS A 197 -17.52 -6.42 -5.92
CA LYS A 197 -17.58 -6.44 -7.37
C LYS A 197 -17.13 -7.81 -7.86
N THR A 198 -17.99 -8.47 -8.62
CA THR A 198 -17.59 -9.67 -9.36
C THR A 198 -16.59 -9.28 -10.43
N VAL A 199 -15.37 -9.77 -10.32
CA VAL A 199 -14.33 -9.54 -11.31
C VAL A 199 -14.18 -10.80 -12.15
N THR A 200 -14.18 -10.64 -13.48
CA THR A 200 -13.91 -11.78 -14.37
C THR A 200 -12.48 -12.27 -14.17
N ILE A 201 -12.35 -13.56 -13.93
CA ILE A 201 -11.08 -14.24 -13.69
C ILE A 201 -10.23 -14.20 -14.96
N VAL A 202 -8.95 -13.93 -14.78
CA VAL A 202 -7.94 -13.97 -15.85
C VAL A 202 -7.06 -15.19 -15.65
N SER A 203 -7.15 -16.15 -16.56
CA SER A 203 -6.31 -17.34 -16.49
C SER A 203 -4.86 -17.01 -16.87
N PHE A 204 -3.94 -17.71 -16.21
CA PHE A 204 -2.51 -17.58 -16.49
C PHE A 204 -2.18 -18.00 -17.95
N ASN A 205 -1.18 -17.36 -18.52
CA ASN A 205 -0.68 -17.64 -19.88
C ASN A 205 -1.68 -17.37 -21.02
N THR A 206 -2.69 -16.54 -20.78
CA THR A 206 -3.64 -16.07 -21.80
C THR A 206 -3.20 -14.74 -22.41
N PRO A 207 -3.69 -14.35 -23.59
CA PRO A 207 -3.42 -13.02 -24.14
C PRO A 207 -3.80 -11.88 -23.19
N GLN A 208 -4.88 -12.04 -22.42
CA GLN A 208 -5.33 -11.07 -21.42
C GLN A 208 -4.32 -10.93 -20.26
N PHE A 209 -3.74 -12.05 -19.78
CA PHE A 209 -2.67 -12.01 -18.78
C PHE A 209 -1.50 -11.16 -19.25
N TYR A 210 -0.98 -11.41 -20.47
CA TYR A 210 0.15 -10.63 -21.00
C TYR A 210 -0.21 -9.17 -21.21
N GLN A 211 -1.42 -8.86 -21.64
CA GLN A 211 -1.91 -7.48 -21.76
C GLN A 211 -1.84 -6.75 -20.43
N TYR A 212 -2.42 -7.30 -19.35
CA TYR A 212 -2.42 -6.67 -18.04
C TYR A 212 -1.02 -6.59 -17.44
N LEU A 213 -0.19 -7.62 -17.63
CA LEU A 213 1.21 -7.62 -17.19
C LEU A 213 2.01 -6.48 -17.85
N ILE A 214 1.90 -6.36 -19.18
CA ILE A 214 2.61 -5.33 -19.94
C ILE A 214 2.15 -3.93 -19.51
N ILE A 215 0.85 -3.70 -19.36
CA ILE A 215 0.32 -2.38 -18.93
C ILE A 215 0.85 -2.02 -17.54
N ASN A 216 0.77 -2.93 -16.56
CA ASN A 216 1.31 -2.68 -15.20
C ASN A 216 2.81 -2.42 -15.24
N LEU A 217 3.57 -3.18 -16.04
CA LEU A 217 5.02 -3.01 -16.19
C LEU A 217 5.35 -1.64 -16.80
N ILE A 218 4.64 -1.24 -17.87
CA ILE A 218 4.81 0.07 -18.49
C ILE A 218 4.52 1.19 -17.48
N LEU A 219 3.42 1.13 -16.75
CA LEU A 219 3.07 2.12 -15.73
C LEU A 219 4.14 2.19 -14.63
N PHE A 220 4.56 1.05 -14.11
CA PHE A 220 5.60 0.98 -13.10
C PHE A 220 6.93 1.58 -13.59
N LEU A 221 7.38 1.18 -14.78
CA LEU A 221 8.59 1.71 -15.38
C LEU A 221 8.47 3.21 -15.68
N ALA A 222 7.31 3.68 -16.16
CA ALA A 222 7.08 5.11 -16.40
C ALA A 222 7.27 5.93 -15.12
N PHE A 223 6.75 5.47 -13.97
CA PHE A 223 6.96 6.14 -12.69
C PHE A 223 8.43 6.10 -12.23
N ILE A 224 9.10 4.95 -12.38
CA ILE A 224 10.53 4.82 -12.07
C ILE A 224 11.36 5.78 -12.93
N PHE A 225 11.15 5.81 -14.26
CA PHE A 225 11.84 6.72 -15.15
C PHE A 225 11.53 8.19 -14.85
N TYR A 226 10.27 8.51 -14.55
CA TYR A 226 9.89 9.87 -14.15
C TYR A 226 10.66 10.33 -12.90
N GLY A 227 10.72 9.50 -11.86
CA GLY A 227 11.52 9.76 -10.67
C GLY A 227 13.02 9.89 -10.97
N TYR A 228 13.53 9.04 -11.87
CA TYR A 228 14.93 9.08 -12.32
C TYR A 228 15.28 10.41 -13.03
N PHE A 229 14.45 10.83 -13.99
CA PHE A 229 14.70 12.07 -14.74
C PHE A 229 14.51 13.33 -13.89
N LYS A 230 13.51 13.33 -13.00
CA LYS A 230 13.27 14.44 -12.07
C LYS A 230 14.23 14.46 -10.89
N ASN A 231 14.96 13.36 -10.64
CA ASN A 231 15.79 13.15 -9.44
C ASN A 231 15.02 13.42 -8.13
N ASP A 232 13.73 13.06 -8.11
CA ASP A 232 12.83 13.32 -7.00
C ASP A 232 12.54 12.03 -6.19
N LYS A 233 13.16 11.97 -5.01
CA LYS A 233 13.03 10.83 -4.08
C LYS A 233 11.60 10.59 -3.60
N ARG A 234 10.75 11.61 -3.56
CA ARG A 234 9.37 11.53 -3.10
C ARG A 234 8.53 10.57 -3.95
N ILE A 235 8.78 10.56 -5.26
CA ILE A 235 8.10 9.68 -6.20
C ILE A 235 8.31 8.22 -5.84
N TYR A 236 9.54 7.84 -5.51
CA TYR A 236 9.86 6.46 -5.11
C TYR A 236 9.21 6.09 -3.78
N VAL A 237 9.22 7.00 -2.79
CA VAL A 237 8.54 6.79 -1.51
C VAL A 237 7.05 6.49 -1.74
N LEU A 238 6.37 7.31 -2.55
CA LEU A 238 4.94 7.15 -2.82
C LEU A 238 4.64 5.85 -3.57
N ILE A 239 5.43 5.51 -4.60
CA ILE A 239 5.27 4.26 -5.36
C ILE A 239 5.42 3.05 -4.44
N PHE A 240 6.46 3.04 -3.60
CA PHE A 240 6.70 1.89 -2.72
C PHE A 240 5.71 1.79 -1.59
N LEU A 241 5.16 2.90 -1.10
CA LEU A 241 4.04 2.87 -0.16
C LEU A 241 2.77 2.32 -0.81
N LEU A 242 2.44 2.76 -2.02
CA LEU A 242 1.29 2.28 -2.78
C LEU A 242 1.42 0.77 -3.09
N LEU A 243 2.50 0.36 -3.74
CA LEU A 243 2.71 -1.04 -4.10
C LEU A 243 2.90 -1.93 -2.87
N GLY A 244 3.60 -1.43 -1.86
CA GLY A 244 3.81 -2.15 -0.60
C GLY A 244 2.49 -2.44 0.10
N SER A 245 1.63 -1.44 0.25
CA SER A 245 0.33 -1.62 0.90
C SER A 245 -0.60 -2.58 0.16
N LEU A 246 -0.48 -2.70 -1.18
CA LEU A 246 -1.21 -3.67 -1.99
C LEU A 246 -0.54 -5.04 -2.05
N SER A 247 0.76 -5.14 -1.73
CA SER A 247 1.57 -6.33 -2.02
C SER A 247 1.08 -7.62 -1.36
N VAL A 248 0.44 -7.55 -0.20
CA VAL A 248 -0.05 -8.75 0.50
C VAL A 248 -1.34 -9.27 -0.11
N GLU A 249 -2.32 -8.37 -0.32
CA GLU A 249 -3.66 -8.75 -0.81
C GLU A 249 -3.74 -8.86 -2.34
N SER A 250 -2.82 -8.22 -3.07
CA SER A 250 -2.79 -8.21 -4.54
C SER A 250 -1.51 -8.82 -5.10
N SER A 251 -1.07 -9.97 -4.56
CA SER A 251 0.16 -10.65 -4.98
C SER A 251 -0.10 -12.11 -5.41
N PHE A 252 0.72 -13.02 -4.89
CA PHE A 252 0.67 -14.46 -5.18
C PHE A 252 -0.03 -15.27 -4.08
N ILE A 253 -0.54 -14.64 -3.03
CA ILE A 253 -1.23 -15.32 -1.94
C ILE A 253 -2.73 -15.30 -2.23
N PRO A 254 -3.34 -16.44 -2.63
CA PRO A 254 -4.75 -16.49 -2.92
C PRO A 254 -5.59 -16.24 -1.67
N ILE A 255 -6.48 -15.26 -1.77
CA ILE A 255 -7.48 -14.90 -0.79
C ILE A 255 -8.84 -15.13 -1.43
N ASP A 256 -9.85 -15.57 -0.66
CA ASP A 256 -11.18 -15.88 -1.20
C ASP A 256 -11.79 -14.68 -1.94
N ASP A 257 -11.62 -13.50 -1.39
CA ASP A 257 -12.14 -12.27 -1.96
C ASP A 257 -11.15 -11.63 -2.94
N LEU A 258 -11.50 -11.60 -4.21
CA LEU A 258 -10.63 -11.05 -5.25
C LEU A 258 -10.52 -9.53 -5.18
N TYR A 259 -11.61 -8.81 -4.87
CA TYR A 259 -11.69 -7.36 -4.97
C TYR A 259 -12.47 -6.75 -3.81
N PHE A 260 -11.85 -5.77 -3.13
CA PHE A 260 -12.50 -4.89 -2.16
C PHE A 260 -11.94 -3.47 -2.23
N GLU A 261 -12.80 -2.46 -2.19
CA GLU A 261 -12.38 -1.06 -2.25
C GLU A 261 -11.64 -0.59 -0.99
N HIS A 262 -11.96 -1.13 0.18
CA HIS A 262 -11.26 -0.78 1.42
C HIS A 262 -9.76 -1.12 1.41
N ARG A 263 -9.30 -1.98 0.50
CA ARG A 263 -7.87 -2.23 0.29
C ARG A 263 -7.12 -0.99 -0.20
N MET A 264 -7.86 -0.07 -0.83
CA MET A 264 -7.32 1.19 -1.34
C MET A 264 -7.25 2.30 -0.29
N TYR A 265 -7.69 2.06 0.94
CA TYR A 265 -7.74 3.10 1.96
C TYR A 265 -6.38 3.74 2.25
N LEU A 266 -5.32 2.96 2.39
CA LEU A 266 -3.98 3.51 2.60
C LEU A 266 -3.26 3.84 1.28
N PRO A 267 -3.41 3.04 0.19
CA PRO A 267 -2.81 3.35 -1.11
C PRO A 267 -3.35 4.61 -1.80
N SER A 268 -4.63 4.97 -1.59
CA SER A 268 -5.24 6.16 -2.22
C SER A 268 -4.66 7.44 -1.65
#